data_18ebe5e2ffcbd787f5afa50dcb6b920f
#
_entry.id   18ebe5e2ffcbd787f5afa50dcb6b920f
#
_cell.length_a   1.000
_cell.length_b   1.000
_cell.length_c   1.000
_cell.angle_alpha   90.00
_cell.angle_beta   90.00
_cell.angle_gamma   90.00
#
_symmetry.space_group_name_H-M   'P 1'
#
loop_
_entity.id
_entity.type
_entity.pdbx_description
1 polymer ?
#
loop_
_entity_poly.entity_id
_entity_poly.type
_entity_poly.pdbx_seq_one_letter_code
_entity_poly.pdbx_strand_id
1 'polypeptide(L)'
;KDVSKETGLSIGTISRVLNNRGYISQETKDKVTEAMAKLNYQPNELARSLSKQSSSIIALIVPSIANPYFAVLARFIEEAATRAGYQILLMNSGDKGEREPELLSICQKHRVSGIILCSGRFSTIPLKKLNIPVVTIERAQEEAMASIECDNAQGGKLAGEHLINQGCKHLLLISSVQGHAMPADKRSKGFISACEERKVEYHDISYSQVIFENMDYVDFLTNLLETFPLTDGIFCSNDIAASQALQVCAKLKKRVPEEIKVIGFDDIPFARMTVPPLTTIHQPIKEMAQYAIMSLLNSNSIEDQTTTVTMSVSLVKRSST
;
A
#
# COMPACT_ATOMS: atom_id res chain seq x y z
N LYS A 1 32.02 13.26 -23.35
CA LYS A 1 33.15 13.76 -24.16
C LYS A 1 32.67 14.79 -25.18
N ASP A 2 31.55 14.57 -25.85
CA ASP A 2 31.07 15.45 -26.93
C ASP A 2 30.62 16.82 -26.39
N VAL A 3 29.91 16.86 -25.27
CA VAL A 3 29.56 18.12 -24.56
C VAL A 3 30.85 18.90 -24.14
N SER A 4 31.92 18.19 -23.75
CA SER A 4 33.21 18.81 -23.42
C SER A 4 33.88 19.45 -24.64
N LYS A 5 33.81 18.80 -25.80
CA LYS A 5 34.31 19.36 -27.06
C LYS A 5 33.51 20.59 -27.52
N GLU A 6 32.17 20.52 -27.41
CA GLU A 6 31.28 21.60 -27.82
C GLU A 6 31.40 22.83 -26.92
N THR A 7 31.54 22.65 -25.61
CA THR A 7 31.63 23.74 -24.62
C THR A 7 33.05 24.25 -24.37
N GLY A 8 34.09 23.45 -24.72
CA GLY A 8 35.48 23.74 -24.34
C GLY A 8 35.77 23.56 -22.84
N LEU A 9 34.81 23.04 -22.08
CA LEU A 9 34.93 22.82 -20.62
C LEU A 9 35.51 21.44 -20.31
N SER A 10 36.19 21.32 -19.16
CA SER A 10 36.67 20.01 -18.71
C SER A 10 35.52 19.06 -18.38
N ILE A 11 35.72 17.74 -18.55
CA ILE A 11 34.74 16.71 -18.15
C ILE A 11 34.38 16.86 -16.67
N GLY A 12 35.34 17.26 -15.81
CA GLY A 12 35.09 17.51 -14.40
C GLY A 12 34.16 18.69 -14.15
N THR A 13 34.29 19.77 -14.93
CA THR A 13 33.38 20.94 -14.87
C THR A 13 31.97 20.57 -15.29
N ILE A 14 31.83 19.84 -16.41
CA ILE A 14 30.54 19.35 -16.87
C ILE A 14 29.88 18.43 -15.84
N SER A 15 30.66 17.51 -15.26
CA SER A 15 30.16 16.64 -14.18
C SER A 15 29.68 17.42 -12.94
N ARG A 16 30.36 18.51 -12.60
CA ARG A 16 29.92 19.37 -11.49
C ARG A 16 28.61 20.10 -11.84
N VAL A 17 28.47 20.62 -13.07
CA VAL A 17 27.23 21.22 -13.54
C VAL A 17 26.07 20.22 -13.45
N LEU A 18 26.26 19.02 -14.02
CA LEU A 18 25.23 17.97 -14.06
C LEU A 18 24.84 17.45 -12.67
N ASN A 19 25.77 17.48 -11.71
CA ASN A 19 25.52 16.98 -10.35
C ASN A 19 25.25 18.12 -9.34
N ASN A 20 25.15 19.37 -9.81
CA ASN A 20 24.96 20.56 -8.98
C ASN A 20 25.94 20.63 -7.78
N ARG A 21 27.23 20.29 -8.00
CA ARG A 21 28.27 20.24 -6.96
C ARG A 21 29.17 21.45 -7.01
N GLY A 22 29.26 22.16 -5.89
CA GLY A 22 30.10 23.37 -5.72
C GLY A 22 29.50 24.60 -6.40
N TYR A 23 30.18 25.73 -6.26
CA TYR A 23 29.78 26.97 -6.91
C TYR A 23 30.07 26.91 -8.41
N ILE A 24 29.06 27.13 -9.24
CA ILE A 24 29.15 27.16 -10.70
C ILE A 24 28.35 28.37 -11.16
N SER A 25 28.99 29.24 -11.98
CA SER A 25 28.33 30.43 -12.53
C SER A 25 27.13 30.05 -13.41
N GLN A 26 26.13 30.91 -13.46
CA GLN A 26 24.95 30.70 -14.29
C GLN A 26 25.35 30.57 -15.78
N GLU A 27 26.27 31.40 -16.24
CA GLU A 27 26.81 31.35 -17.60
C GLU A 27 27.37 29.95 -17.95
N THR A 28 28.08 29.29 -17.01
CA THR A 28 28.61 27.96 -17.23
C THR A 28 27.50 26.91 -17.30
N LYS A 29 26.45 27.05 -16.47
CA LYS A 29 25.27 26.17 -16.52
C LYS A 29 24.55 26.29 -17.83
N ASP A 30 24.30 27.52 -18.30
CA ASP A 30 23.58 27.80 -19.55
C ASP A 30 24.35 27.24 -20.73
N LYS A 31 25.66 27.46 -20.80
CA LYS A 31 26.55 26.93 -21.85
C LYS A 31 26.51 25.38 -21.94
N VAL A 32 26.50 24.72 -20.81
CA VAL A 32 26.41 23.24 -20.77
C VAL A 32 25.04 22.79 -21.22
N THR A 33 23.97 23.46 -20.76
CA THR A 33 22.58 23.13 -21.11
C THR A 33 22.32 23.31 -22.63
N GLU A 34 22.77 24.39 -23.22
CA GLU A 34 22.68 24.65 -24.66
C GLU A 34 23.43 23.59 -25.48
N ALA A 35 24.65 23.27 -25.08
CA ALA A 35 25.43 22.24 -25.76
C ALA A 35 24.77 20.85 -25.66
N MET A 36 24.18 20.52 -24.52
CA MET A 36 23.43 19.27 -24.35
C MET A 36 22.19 19.24 -25.26
N ALA A 37 21.42 20.32 -25.32
CA ALA A 37 20.27 20.43 -26.22
C ALA A 37 20.69 20.29 -27.70
N LYS A 38 21.76 21.01 -28.14
CA LYS A 38 22.31 20.94 -29.48
C LYS A 38 22.76 19.53 -29.89
N LEU A 39 23.36 18.79 -28.94
CA LEU A 39 23.87 17.44 -29.19
C LEU A 39 22.82 16.35 -28.94
N ASN A 40 21.58 16.72 -28.57
CA ASN A 40 20.56 15.80 -28.08
C ASN A 40 21.13 14.81 -27.03
N TYR A 41 22.03 15.36 -26.18
CA TYR A 41 22.73 14.56 -25.19
C TYR A 41 21.90 14.50 -23.90
N GLN A 42 21.51 13.29 -23.53
CA GLN A 42 20.94 13.02 -22.20
C GLN A 42 22.01 12.42 -21.30
N PRO A 43 22.16 12.92 -20.05
CA PRO A 43 23.07 12.29 -19.08
C PRO A 43 22.74 10.81 -18.92
N ASN A 44 23.74 9.96 -19.01
CA ASN A 44 23.55 8.53 -18.78
C ASN A 44 23.37 8.30 -17.26
N GLU A 45 22.14 8.04 -16.85
CA GLU A 45 21.79 7.77 -15.43
C GLU A 45 22.52 6.52 -14.90
N LEU A 46 22.82 5.53 -15.75
CA LEU A 46 23.63 4.36 -15.37
C LEU A 46 25.06 4.76 -14.97
N ALA A 47 25.70 5.66 -15.75
CA ALA A 47 27.02 6.16 -15.42
C ALA A 47 27.01 7.01 -14.15
N ARG A 48 25.91 7.70 -13.90
CA ARG A 48 25.69 8.53 -12.71
C ARG A 48 25.48 7.69 -11.46
N SER A 49 24.66 6.64 -11.55
CA SER A 49 24.43 5.68 -10.47
C SER A 49 25.69 4.90 -10.10
N LEU A 50 26.53 4.55 -11.08
CA LEU A 50 27.83 3.93 -10.84
C LEU A 50 28.77 4.83 -10.01
N SER A 51 28.77 6.14 -10.27
CA SER A 51 29.61 7.09 -9.53
C SER A 51 29.07 7.40 -8.13
N LYS A 52 27.76 7.27 -7.90
CA LYS A 52 27.09 7.49 -6.62
C LYS A 52 26.89 6.22 -5.81
N GLN A 53 27.16 5.05 -6.37
CA GLN A 53 26.86 3.72 -5.82
C GLN A 53 25.37 3.49 -5.47
N SER A 54 24.48 4.36 -5.96
CA SER A 54 23.04 4.30 -5.75
C SER A 54 22.31 4.82 -6.98
N SER A 55 21.22 4.19 -7.36
CA SER A 55 20.33 4.65 -8.43
C SER A 55 19.31 5.65 -7.86
N SER A 56 18.69 6.47 -8.72
CA SER A 56 17.52 7.29 -8.32
C SER A 56 16.22 6.48 -8.43
N ILE A 57 16.26 5.20 -8.02
CA ILE A 57 15.15 4.25 -8.11
C ILE A 57 14.81 3.76 -6.70
N ILE A 58 13.54 3.79 -6.36
CA ILE A 58 12.97 3.13 -5.18
C ILE A 58 12.15 1.93 -5.69
N ALA A 59 12.36 0.77 -5.12
CA ALA A 59 11.56 -0.41 -5.43
C ALA A 59 10.27 -0.42 -4.59
N LEU A 60 9.14 -0.67 -5.24
CA LEU A 60 7.87 -0.95 -4.61
C LEU A 60 7.47 -2.40 -4.90
N ILE A 61 7.41 -3.22 -3.86
CA ILE A 61 7.03 -4.62 -3.98
C ILE A 61 5.65 -4.81 -3.34
N VAL A 62 4.66 -5.18 -4.15
CA VAL A 62 3.27 -5.41 -3.73
C VAL A 62 2.85 -6.84 -4.05
N PRO A 63 1.84 -7.40 -3.36
CA PRO A 63 1.31 -8.73 -3.70
C PRO A 63 0.77 -8.78 -5.13
N SER A 64 -0.11 -7.85 -5.49
CA SER A 64 -0.72 -7.79 -6.82
C SER A 64 -1.23 -6.38 -7.12
N ILE A 65 -0.87 -5.82 -8.27
CA ILE A 65 -1.45 -4.55 -8.75
C ILE A 65 -2.89 -4.70 -9.27
N ALA A 66 -3.36 -5.93 -9.45
CA ALA A 66 -4.77 -6.17 -9.78
C ALA A 66 -5.69 -5.82 -8.61
N ASN A 67 -5.20 -5.88 -7.37
CA ASN A 67 -5.95 -5.40 -6.22
C ASN A 67 -5.94 -3.87 -6.18
N PRO A 68 -7.10 -3.21 -6.29
CA PRO A 68 -7.20 -1.75 -6.38
C PRO A 68 -6.58 -0.99 -5.20
N TYR A 69 -6.51 -1.58 -4.01
CA TYR A 69 -5.81 -0.98 -2.87
C TYR A 69 -4.33 -0.73 -3.20
N PHE A 70 -3.64 -1.74 -3.72
CA PHE A 70 -2.21 -1.58 -4.07
C PHE A 70 -2.00 -0.67 -5.27
N ALA A 71 -2.95 -0.62 -6.21
CA ALA A 71 -2.89 0.33 -7.32
C ALA A 71 -3.00 1.79 -6.83
N VAL A 72 -3.91 2.07 -5.88
CA VAL A 72 -4.03 3.39 -5.24
C VAL A 72 -2.77 3.75 -4.45
N LEU A 73 -2.25 2.80 -3.66
CA LEU A 73 -1.02 2.99 -2.89
C LEU A 73 0.17 3.27 -3.81
N ALA A 74 0.33 2.48 -4.89
CA ALA A 74 1.41 2.67 -5.87
C ALA A 74 1.37 4.05 -6.50
N ARG A 75 0.20 4.57 -6.86
CA ARG A 75 0.03 5.94 -7.36
C ARG A 75 0.56 6.98 -6.39
N PHE A 76 0.16 6.92 -5.10
CA PHE A 76 0.61 7.91 -4.12
C PHE A 76 2.11 7.79 -3.78
N ILE A 77 2.65 6.56 -3.80
CA ILE A 77 4.10 6.34 -3.64
C ILE A 77 4.85 6.94 -4.83
N GLU A 78 4.38 6.72 -6.06
CA GLU A 78 4.98 7.28 -7.27
C GLU A 78 4.96 8.81 -7.24
N GLU A 79 3.80 9.42 -6.91
CA GLU A 79 3.69 10.87 -6.75
C GLU A 79 4.67 11.44 -5.70
N ALA A 80 4.84 10.75 -4.57
CA ALA A 80 5.76 11.18 -3.52
C ALA A 80 7.24 11.00 -3.93
N ALA A 81 7.57 9.88 -4.57
CA ALA A 81 8.91 9.58 -5.07
C ALA A 81 9.34 10.57 -6.16
N THR A 82 8.46 10.85 -7.13
CA THR A 82 8.72 11.81 -8.21
C THR A 82 8.99 13.21 -7.68
N ARG A 83 8.24 13.69 -6.67
CA ARG A 83 8.52 14.98 -6.01
C ARG A 83 9.90 15.00 -5.33
N ALA A 84 10.38 13.86 -4.89
CA ALA A 84 11.70 13.71 -4.28
C ALA A 84 12.83 13.43 -5.29
N GLY A 85 12.51 13.37 -6.59
CA GLY A 85 13.49 13.11 -7.67
C GLY A 85 13.84 11.64 -7.86
N TYR A 86 12.96 10.73 -7.43
CA TYR A 86 13.11 9.28 -7.60
C TYR A 86 12.09 8.70 -8.56
N GLN A 87 12.45 7.59 -9.19
CA GLN A 87 11.56 6.76 -10.01
C GLN A 87 11.16 5.52 -9.22
N ILE A 88 10.01 4.93 -9.54
CA ILE A 88 9.53 3.70 -8.92
C ILE A 88 9.76 2.50 -9.84
N LEU A 89 10.39 1.47 -9.31
CA LEU A 89 10.42 0.12 -9.87
C LEU A 89 9.34 -0.71 -9.19
N LEU A 90 8.19 -0.85 -9.87
CA LEU A 90 7.05 -1.60 -9.35
C LEU A 90 7.19 -3.09 -9.70
N MET A 91 7.03 -3.95 -8.70
CA MET A 91 7.15 -5.40 -8.82
C MET A 91 6.02 -6.11 -8.08
N ASN A 92 5.48 -7.17 -8.69
CA ASN A 92 4.51 -8.06 -8.06
C ASN A 92 5.21 -9.29 -7.47
N SER A 93 5.00 -9.53 -6.16
CA SER A 93 5.57 -10.70 -5.48
C SER A 93 4.70 -11.96 -5.62
N GLY A 94 3.44 -11.79 -6.04
CA GLY A 94 2.40 -12.80 -5.82
C GLY A 94 1.96 -12.85 -4.36
N ASP A 95 0.79 -13.41 -4.14
CA ASP A 95 0.14 -13.34 -2.83
C ASP A 95 0.82 -14.24 -1.77
N LYS A 96 1.53 -15.27 -2.20
CA LYS A 96 2.30 -16.15 -1.29
C LYS A 96 3.69 -15.61 -0.96
N GLY A 97 4.12 -14.53 -1.61
CA GLY A 97 5.46 -13.96 -1.41
C GLY A 97 6.62 -14.86 -1.87
N GLU A 98 6.35 -15.94 -2.61
CA GLU A 98 7.37 -16.91 -3.06
C GLU A 98 8.44 -16.26 -3.94
N ARG A 99 8.09 -15.20 -4.66
CA ARG A 99 9.00 -14.44 -5.51
C ARG A 99 9.80 -13.36 -4.78
N GLU A 100 9.51 -13.10 -3.52
CA GLU A 100 10.18 -12.02 -2.77
C GLU A 100 11.70 -12.14 -2.76
N PRO A 101 12.32 -13.35 -2.56
CA PRO A 101 13.77 -13.51 -2.63
C PRO A 101 14.36 -13.09 -3.98
N GLU A 102 13.71 -13.47 -5.08
CA GLU A 102 14.11 -13.08 -6.44
C GLU A 102 14.05 -11.56 -6.61
N LEU A 103 12.94 -10.93 -6.17
CA LEU A 103 12.71 -9.50 -6.30
C LEU A 103 13.71 -8.68 -5.46
N LEU A 104 14.04 -9.12 -4.26
CA LEU A 104 15.06 -8.50 -3.43
C LEU A 104 16.46 -8.60 -4.08
N SER A 105 16.78 -9.74 -4.74
CA SER A 105 18.00 -9.87 -5.55
C SER A 105 18.02 -8.88 -6.73
N ILE A 106 16.89 -8.67 -7.39
CA ILE A 106 16.76 -7.65 -8.46
C ILE A 106 17.03 -6.26 -7.89
N CYS A 107 16.50 -5.92 -6.72
CA CYS A 107 16.76 -4.64 -6.04
C CYS A 107 18.26 -4.41 -5.80
N GLN A 108 18.97 -5.43 -5.32
CA GLN A 108 20.42 -5.36 -5.13
C GLN A 108 21.19 -5.16 -6.44
N LYS A 109 20.83 -5.91 -7.50
CA LYS A 109 21.46 -5.79 -8.84
C LYS A 109 21.26 -4.40 -9.44
N HIS A 110 20.09 -3.81 -9.28
CA HIS A 110 19.77 -2.47 -9.75
C HIS A 110 20.24 -1.35 -8.80
N ARG A 111 20.81 -1.71 -7.64
CA ARG A 111 21.29 -0.75 -6.64
C ARG A 111 20.23 0.28 -6.27
N VAL A 112 19.00 -0.20 -6.04
CA VAL A 112 17.90 0.71 -5.68
C VAL A 112 18.24 1.49 -4.40
N SER A 113 17.77 2.73 -4.30
CA SER A 113 18.02 3.62 -3.16
C SER A 113 17.25 3.23 -1.91
N GLY A 114 16.17 2.45 -2.08
CA GLY A 114 15.34 1.97 -1.00
C GLY A 114 14.28 1.00 -1.50
N ILE A 115 13.66 0.28 -0.58
CA ILE A 115 12.61 -0.69 -0.87
C ILE A 115 11.40 -0.36 0.00
N ILE A 116 10.21 -0.27 -0.62
CA ILE A 116 8.92 -0.27 0.07
C ILE A 116 8.32 -1.65 -0.16
N LEU A 117 8.05 -2.37 0.94
CA LEU A 117 7.62 -3.75 0.92
C LEU A 117 6.22 -3.86 1.53
N CYS A 118 5.23 -4.20 0.69
CA CYS A 118 3.83 -4.39 1.08
C CYS A 118 3.40 -5.85 1.00
N SER A 119 4.31 -6.73 0.58
CA SER A 119 4.06 -8.15 0.33
C SER A 119 4.72 -9.03 1.37
N GLY A 120 4.41 -10.32 1.32
CA GLY A 120 5.12 -11.37 2.04
C GLY A 120 4.58 -11.61 3.44
N ARG A 121 3.82 -12.69 3.53
CA ARG A 121 3.49 -13.32 4.80
C ARG A 121 4.69 -14.09 5.37
N PHE A 122 5.72 -14.34 4.54
CA PHE A 122 6.83 -15.26 4.82
C PHE A 122 8.16 -14.75 4.28
N SER A 123 8.72 -13.68 4.79
CA SER A 123 10.12 -13.44 4.48
C SER A 123 11.01 -14.17 5.48
N THR A 124 11.73 -15.16 4.97
CA THR A 124 12.86 -15.79 5.68
C THR A 124 14.16 -15.05 5.44
N ILE A 125 14.14 -13.97 4.65
CA ILE A 125 15.33 -13.21 4.28
C ILE A 125 15.59 -12.14 5.33
N PRO A 126 16.76 -12.14 5.97
CA PRO A 126 17.16 -11.05 6.84
C PRO A 126 17.31 -9.76 6.04
N LEU A 127 16.37 -8.82 6.21
CA LEU A 127 16.37 -7.55 5.47
C LEU A 127 17.64 -6.73 5.75
N LYS A 128 18.19 -6.81 6.96
CA LYS A 128 19.47 -6.17 7.33
C LYS A 128 20.64 -6.56 6.44
N LYS A 129 20.63 -7.79 5.85
CA LYS A 129 21.69 -8.25 4.93
C LYS A 129 21.63 -7.61 3.54
N LEU A 130 20.54 -6.93 3.21
CA LEU A 130 20.42 -6.29 1.89
C LEU A 130 21.31 -5.05 1.75
N ASN A 131 21.70 -4.41 2.84
CA ASN A 131 22.37 -3.09 2.86
C ASN A 131 21.61 -2.03 2.04
N ILE A 132 20.30 -2.14 1.99
CA ILE A 132 19.37 -1.22 1.33
C ILE A 132 18.31 -0.87 2.37
N PRO A 133 17.96 0.41 2.57
CA PRO A 133 16.88 0.80 3.46
C PRO A 133 15.55 0.14 3.05
N VAL A 134 14.85 -0.47 3.99
CA VAL A 134 13.56 -1.12 3.76
C VAL A 134 12.51 -0.51 4.68
N VAL A 135 11.40 -0.08 4.11
CA VAL A 135 10.19 0.35 4.81
C VAL A 135 9.07 -0.61 4.46
N THR A 136 8.24 -0.98 5.44
CA THR A 136 7.08 -1.84 5.21
C THR A 136 5.78 -1.06 5.37
N ILE A 137 4.76 -1.43 4.60
CA ILE A 137 3.39 -0.90 4.72
C ILE A 137 2.43 -2.07 4.89
N GLU A 138 1.58 -2.02 5.93
CA GLU A 138 0.62 -3.07 6.30
C GLU A 138 1.27 -4.45 6.44
N ARG A 139 2.50 -4.47 6.92
CA ARG A 139 3.28 -5.68 7.15
C ARG A 139 4.15 -5.50 8.40
N ALA A 140 3.99 -6.38 9.37
CA ALA A 140 4.88 -6.43 10.54
C ALA A 140 6.22 -7.06 10.15
N GLN A 141 7.33 -6.34 10.35
CA GLN A 141 8.67 -6.82 10.06
C GLN A 141 9.69 -6.17 11.02
N GLU A 142 10.30 -6.96 11.88
CA GLU A 142 11.22 -6.48 12.92
C GLU A 142 12.54 -5.90 12.37
N GLU A 143 12.94 -6.28 11.16
CA GLU A 143 14.19 -5.84 10.56
C GLU A 143 14.05 -4.67 9.58
N ALA A 144 12.83 -4.17 9.37
CA ALA A 144 12.61 -2.99 8.54
C ALA A 144 13.03 -1.72 9.31
N MET A 145 13.46 -0.69 8.59
CA MET A 145 13.77 0.61 9.17
C MET A 145 12.54 1.28 9.78
N ALA A 146 11.42 1.18 9.09
CA ALA A 146 10.11 1.60 9.58
C ALA A 146 9.01 0.64 9.11
N SER A 147 8.03 0.42 9.97
CA SER A 147 6.79 -0.31 9.67
C SER A 147 5.62 0.66 9.80
N ILE A 148 4.87 0.84 8.72
CA ILE A 148 3.75 1.77 8.64
C ILE A 148 2.47 0.96 8.55
N GLU A 149 1.56 1.17 9.47
CA GLU A 149 0.24 0.53 9.48
C GLU A 149 -0.84 1.56 9.76
N CYS A 150 -2.07 1.31 9.30
CA CYS A 150 -3.22 2.05 9.80
C CYS A 150 -3.68 1.47 11.14
N ASP A 151 -4.49 2.20 11.89
CA ASP A 151 -5.10 1.68 13.12
C ASP A 151 -6.22 0.70 12.77
N ASN A 152 -5.79 -0.51 12.38
CA ASN A 152 -6.67 -1.59 11.95
C ASN A 152 -7.67 -1.99 13.04
N ALA A 153 -7.24 -2.00 14.31
CA ALA A 153 -8.12 -2.34 15.43
C ALA A 153 -9.21 -1.29 15.63
N GLN A 154 -8.83 -0.01 15.63
CA GLN A 154 -9.79 1.08 15.72
C GLN A 154 -10.76 1.08 14.54
N GLY A 155 -10.26 0.79 13.32
CA GLY A 155 -11.12 0.68 12.14
C GLY A 155 -12.18 -0.41 12.25
N GLY A 156 -11.80 -1.60 12.71
CA GLY A 156 -12.75 -2.68 13.00
C GLY A 156 -13.76 -2.30 14.08
N LYS A 157 -13.29 -1.67 15.17
CA LYS A 157 -14.17 -1.18 16.23
C LYS A 157 -15.20 -0.16 15.72
N LEU A 158 -14.76 0.83 14.93
CA LEU A 158 -15.65 1.81 14.30
C LEU A 158 -16.72 1.17 13.42
N ALA A 159 -16.36 0.13 12.64
CA ALA A 159 -17.30 -0.59 11.79
C ALA A 159 -18.35 -1.34 12.64
N GLY A 160 -17.94 -2.07 13.69
CA GLY A 160 -18.84 -2.77 14.61
C GLY A 160 -19.79 -1.80 15.34
N GLU A 161 -19.25 -0.76 15.96
CA GLU A 161 -20.03 0.25 16.65
C GLU A 161 -21.05 0.93 15.72
N HIS A 162 -20.66 1.20 14.46
CA HIS A 162 -21.57 1.81 13.51
C HIS A 162 -22.73 0.89 13.17
N LEU A 163 -22.51 -0.39 12.83
CA LEU A 163 -23.59 -1.34 12.54
C LEU A 163 -24.53 -1.50 13.75
N ILE A 164 -23.97 -1.64 14.94
CA ILE A 164 -24.75 -1.77 16.17
C ILE A 164 -25.61 -0.50 16.42
N ASN A 165 -25.02 0.68 16.23
CA ASN A 165 -25.75 1.95 16.38
C ASN A 165 -26.82 2.15 15.30
N GLN A 166 -26.69 1.49 14.14
CA GLN A 166 -27.72 1.43 13.10
C GLN A 166 -28.79 0.36 13.36
N GLY A 167 -28.76 -0.29 14.52
CA GLY A 167 -29.77 -1.23 14.99
C GLY A 167 -29.58 -2.67 14.55
N CYS A 168 -28.43 -3.03 13.96
CA CYS A 168 -28.13 -4.40 13.60
C CYS A 168 -27.96 -5.29 14.84
N LYS A 169 -28.45 -6.54 14.75
CA LYS A 169 -28.46 -7.52 15.85
C LYS A 169 -27.75 -8.82 15.49
N HIS A 170 -27.64 -9.15 14.22
CA HIS A 170 -27.04 -10.38 13.69
C HIS A 170 -25.95 -10.02 12.70
N LEU A 171 -24.71 -9.92 13.20
CA LEU A 171 -23.59 -9.39 12.44
C LEU A 171 -22.77 -10.50 11.81
N LEU A 172 -22.35 -10.29 10.57
CA LEU A 172 -21.41 -11.15 9.86
C LEU A 172 -20.11 -10.39 9.62
N LEU A 173 -19.03 -10.90 10.17
CA LEU A 173 -17.69 -10.43 9.93
C LEU A 173 -17.03 -11.31 8.86
N ILE A 174 -16.65 -10.70 7.74
CA ILE A 174 -15.84 -11.34 6.71
C ILE A 174 -14.39 -10.94 6.94
N SER A 175 -13.70 -11.79 7.69
CA SER A 175 -12.32 -11.56 8.11
C SER A 175 -11.32 -11.95 7.03
N SER A 176 -10.04 -11.60 7.23
CA SER A 176 -8.99 -11.91 6.28
C SER A 176 -8.63 -13.41 6.26
N VAL A 177 -7.73 -13.80 5.36
CA VAL A 177 -7.26 -15.19 5.22
C VAL A 177 -6.60 -15.66 6.51
N GLN A 178 -6.99 -16.84 7.00
CA GLN A 178 -6.41 -17.45 8.21
C GLN A 178 -4.93 -17.84 8.05
N GLY A 179 -4.21 -17.81 9.13
CA GLY A 179 -2.93 -18.54 9.28
C GLY A 179 -1.67 -17.69 9.39
N HIS A 180 -1.75 -16.35 9.27
CA HIS A 180 -0.56 -15.49 9.40
C HIS A 180 -0.92 -14.16 10.06
N ALA A 181 -0.13 -13.77 11.05
CA ALA A 181 -0.34 -12.51 11.78
C ALA A 181 0.01 -11.31 10.90
N MET A 182 -1.01 -10.71 10.26
CA MET A 182 -0.89 -9.46 9.52
C MET A 182 -1.48 -8.29 10.32
N PRO A 183 -1.01 -7.05 10.13
CA PRO A 183 -1.66 -5.88 10.74
C PRO A 183 -3.16 -5.81 10.47
N ALA A 184 -3.60 -6.18 9.26
CA ALA A 184 -5.00 -6.22 8.86
C ALA A 184 -5.88 -7.18 9.71
N ASP A 185 -5.30 -8.22 10.33
CA ASP A 185 -6.07 -9.15 11.19
C ASP A 185 -6.56 -8.46 12.47
N LYS A 186 -5.95 -7.33 12.85
CA LYS A 186 -6.42 -6.50 13.96
C LYS A 186 -7.81 -5.90 13.71
N ARG A 187 -8.28 -5.81 12.43
CA ARG A 187 -9.64 -5.35 12.06
C ARG A 187 -10.69 -6.22 12.71
N SER A 188 -10.52 -7.56 12.60
CA SER A 188 -11.44 -8.52 13.21
C SER A 188 -11.47 -8.38 14.73
N LYS A 189 -10.33 -8.22 15.37
CA LYS A 189 -10.24 -8.04 16.83
C LYS A 189 -11.01 -6.80 17.29
N GLY A 190 -10.86 -5.68 16.58
CA GLY A 190 -11.58 -4.44 16.91
C GLY A 190 -13.09 -4.59 16.74
N PHE A 191 -13.55 -5.23 15.66
CA PHE A 191 -14.96 -5.48 15.41
C PHE A 191 -15.57 -6.41 16.48
N ILE A 192 -14.91 -7.51 16.78
CA ILE A 192 -15.32 -8.47 17.81
C ILE A 192 -15.44 -7.77 19.17
N SER A 193 -14.45 -6.96 19.56
CA SER A 193 -14.50 -6.18 20.80
C SER A 193 -15.76 -5.31 20.89
N ALA A 194 -16.14 -4.63 19.80
CA ALA A 194 -17.35 -3.83 19.77
C ALA A 194 -18.63 -4.66 19.95
N CYS A 195 -18.68 -5.85 19.33
CA CYS A 195 -19.81 -6.78 19.47
C CYS A 195 -19.94 -7.31 20.90
N GLU A 196 -18.82 -7.74 21.50
CA GLU A 196 -18.77 -8.28 22.86
C GLU A 196 -19.14 -7.21 23.91
N GLU A 197 -18.59 -5.99 23.78
CA GLU A 197 -18.92 -4.86 24.67
C GLU A 197 -20.44 -4.55 24.69
N ARG A 198 -21.10 -4.71 23.55
CA ARG A 198 -22.52 -4.42 23.36
C ARG A 198 -23.42 -5.66 23.42
N LYS A 199 -22.84 -6.87 23.57
CA LYS A 199 -23.53 -8.17 23.60
C LYS A 199 -24.39 -8.42 22.36
N VAL A 200 -23.87 -8.08 21.19
CA VAL A 200 -24.52 -8.30 19.89
C VAL A 200 -23.99 -9.60 19.31
N GLU A 201 -24.87 -10.42 18.72
CA GLU A 201 -24.50 -11.68 18.08
C GLU A 201 -23.70 -11.42 16.82
N TYR A 202 -22.61 -12.19 16.64
CA TYR A 202 -21.78 -12.11 15.44
C TYR A 202 -21.24 -13.47 15.04
N HIS A 203 -20.93 -13.62 13.76
CA HIS A 203 -20.18 -14.73 13.20
C HIS A 203 -18.93 -14.21 12.51
N ASP A 204 -17.75 -14.73 12.88
CA ASP A 204 -16.46 -14.39 12.26
C ASP A 204 -16.07 -15.49 11.28
N ILE A 205 -16.11 -15.19 10.01
CA ILE A 205 -15.84 -16.14 8.92
C ILE A 205 -14.70 -15.63 8.05
N SER A 206 -13.63 -16.39 7.99
CA SER A 206 -12.50 -16.11 7.10
C SER A 206 -12.66 -16.84 5.77
N TYR A 207 -12.10 -16.25 4.71
CA TYR A 207 -12.07 -16.85 3.39
C TYR A 207 -10.72 -17.53 3.10
N SER A 208 -10.71 -18.40 2.09
CA SER A 208 -9.50 -19.09 1.66
C SER A 208 -8.54 -18.18 0.90
N GLN A 209 -7.26 -18.58 0.85
CA GLN A 209 -6.25 -17.89 0.05
C GLN A 209 -6.64 -17.79 -1.43
N VAL A 210 -7.30 -18.81 -2.01
CA VAL A 210 -7.73 -18.83 -3.40
C VAL A 210 -8.78 -17.74 -3.69
N ILE A 211 -9.73 -17.54 -2.76
CA ILE A 211 -10.74 -16.47 -2.87
C ILE A 211 -10.06 -15.11 -2.85
N PHE A 212 -9.06 -14.91 -1.99
CA PHE A 212 -8.29 -13.67 -1.91
C PHE A 212 -7.51 -13.40 -3.21
N GLU A 213 -6.78 -14.40 -3.71
CA GLU A 213 -5.96 -14.28 -4.93
C GLU A 213 -6.79 -13.93 -6.16
N ASN A 214 -7.95 -14.58 -6.30
CA ASN A 214 -8.86 -14.32 -7.40
C ASN A 214 -9.76 -13.11 -7.21
N MET A 215 -9.83 -12.56 -5.98
CA MET A 215 -10.76 -11.51 -5.59
C MET A 215 -12.22 -11.85 -5.95
N ASP A 216 -12.59 -13.12 -5.86
CA ASP A 216 -13.93 -13.62 -6.19
C ASP A 216 -14.60 -14.19 -4.94
N TYR A 217 -15.44 -13.37 -4.32
CA TYR A 217 -16.13 -13.66 -3.06
C TYR A 217 -17.60 -14.03 -3.27
N VAL A 218 -18.12 -14.01 -4.53
CA VAL A 218 -19.57 -14.08 -4.79
C VAL A 218 -20.18 -15.37 -4.27
N ASP A 219 -19.63 -16.53 -4.64
CA ASP A 219 -20.16 -17.82 -4.21
C ASP A 219 -19.99 -18.04 -2.70
N PHE A 220 -18.86 -17.63 -2.17
CA PHE A 220 -18.60 -17.67 -0.73
C PHE A 220 -19.62 -16.85 0.05
N LEU A 221 -19.86 -15.60 -0.33
CA LEU A 221 -20.83 -14.71 0.31
C LEU A 221 -22.27 -15.17 0.12
N THR A 222 -22.60 -15.77 -1.04
CA THR A 222 -23.93 -16.35 -1.29
C THR A 222 -24.20 -17.46 -0.28
N ASN A 223 -23.29 -18.43 -0.17
CA ASN A 223 -23.42 -19.54 0.79
C ASN A 223 -23.53 -19.05 2.24
N LEU A 224 -22.80 -17.98 2.61
CA LEU A 224 -22.88 -17.43 3.96
C LEU A 224 -24.24 -16.80 4.26
N LEU A 225 -24.80 -16.00 3.34
CA LEU A 225 -26.11 -15.39 3.54
C LEU A 225 -27.26 -16.39 3.51
N GLU A 226 -27.08 -17.55 2.86
CA GLU A 226 -28.00 -18.68 2.95
C GLU A 226 -27.88 -19.43 4.28
N THR A 227 -26.65 -19.57 4.79
CA THR A 227 -26.37 -20.25 6.09
C THR A 227 -26.80 -19.39 7.27
N PHE A 228 -26.65 -18.07 7.19
CA PHE A 228 -27.00 -17.10 8.24
C PHE A 228 -28.11 -16.16 7.78
N PRO A 229 -29.36 -16.65 7.61
CA PRO A 229 -30.45 -15.88 6.98
C PRO A 229 -30.94 -14.69 7.81
N LEU A 230 -30.61 -14.64 9.11
CA LEU A 230 -30.95 -13.54 10.01
C LEU A 230 -29.96 -12.35 9.93
N THR A 231 -28.87 -12.49 9.16
CA THR A 231 -27.86 -11.42 9.02
C THR A 231 -28.50 -10.10 8.60
N ASP A 232 -28.26 -9.05 9.38
CA ASP A 232 -28.75 -7.69 9.16
C ASP A 232 -27.60 -6.66 9.06
N GLY A 233 -26.35 -7.08 9.34
CA GLY A 233 -25.16 -6.25 9.17
C GLY A 233 -23.94 -7.08 8.75
N ILE A 234 -23.18 -6.58 7.77
CA ILE A 234 -21.97 -7.24 7.24
C ILE A 234 -20.81 -6.24 7.32
N PHE A 235 -19.72 -6.66 7.95
CA PHE A 235 -18.43 -5.99 7.85
C PHE A 235 -17.46 -6.84 7.06
N CYS A 236 -16.96 -6.32 5.95
CA CYS A 236 -15.93 -6.95 5.14
C CYS A 236 -14.56 -6.31 5.39
N SER A 237 -13.54 -7.12 5.54
CA SER A 237 -12.15 -6.66 5.79
C SER A 237 -11.53 -5.84 4.65
N ASN A 238 -12.20 -5.71 3.50
CA ASN A 238 -11.82 -4.85 2.38
C ASN A 238 -13.04 -4.43 1.52
N ASP A 239 -12.87 -3.38 0.73
CA ASP A 239 -13.95 -2.84 -0.11
C ASP A 239 -14.35 -3.76 -1.27
N ILE A 240 -13.45 -4.61 -1.75
CA ILE A 240 -13.76 -5.56 -2.85
C ILE A 240 -14.75 -6.61 -2.36
N ALA A 241 -14.48 -7.24 -1.22
CA ALA A 241 -15.41 -8.18 -0.61
C ALA A 241 -16.76 -7.51 -0.29
N ALA A 242 -16.73 -6.27 0.26
CA ALA A 242 -17.94 -5.52 0.56
C ALA A 242 -18.75 -5.17 -0.70
N SER A 243 -18.10 -4.80 -1.80
CA SER A 243 -18.79 -4.53 -3.08
C SER A 243 -19.48 -5.77 -3.64
N GLN A 244 -18.85 -6.93 -3.49
CA GLN A 244 -19.46 -8.21 -3.90
C GLN A 244 -20.55 -8.65 -2.93
N ALA A 245 -20.47 -8.29 -1.64
CA ALA A 245 -21.58 -8.47 -0.70
C ALA A 245 -22.83 -7.69 -1.15
N LEU A 246 -22.67 -6.44 -1.62
CA LEU A 246 -23.77 -5.68 -2.22
C LEU A 246 -24.35 -6.37 -3.45
N GLN A 247 -23.49 -6.90 -4.32
CA GLN A 247 -23.93 -7.67 -5.50
C GLN A 247 -24.71 -8.93 -5.11
N VAL A 248 -24.27 -9.67 -4.10
CA VAL A 248 -24.96 -10.86 -3.59
C VAL A 248 -26.29 -10.48 -2.94
N CYS A 249 -26.35 -9.41 -2.15
CA CYS A 249 -27.61 -8.90 -1.62
C CYS A 249 -28.63 -8.61 -2.73
N ALA A 250 -28.20 -7.94 -3.80
CA ALA A 250 -29.06 -7.66 -4.94
C ALA A 250 -29.55 -8.96 -5.64
N LYS A 251 -28.65 -9.95 -5.84
CA LYS A 251 -28.99 -11.27 -6.41
C LYS A 251 -30.02 -12.01 -5.55
N LEU A 252 -29.88 -11.95 -4.23
CA LEU A 252 -30.80 -12.56 -3.27
C LEU A 252 -32.04 -11.69 -2.96
N LYS A 253 -32.20 -10.57 -3.66
CA LYS A 253 -33.32 -9.59 -3.48
C LYS A 253 -33.40 -9.02 -2.06
N LYS A 254 -32.29 -8.94 -1.35
CA LYS A 254 -32.17 -8.27 -0.06
C LYS A 254 -31.90 -6.78 -0.28
N ARG A 255 -32.69 -5.93 0.36
CA ARG A 255 -32.54 -4.47 0.22
C ARG A 255 -31.42 -3.96 1.11
N VAL A 256 -30.54 -3.16 0.54
CA VAL A 256 -29.45 -2.46 1.25
C VAL A 256 -29.72 -0.96 1.18
N PRO A 257 -29.81 -0.24 2.30
CA PRO A 257 -29.46 -0.66 3.67
C PRO A 257 -30.64 -1.19 4.52
N GLU A 258 -31.87 -1.27 4.00
CA GLU A 258 -33.08 -1.47 4.80
C GLU A 258 -33.13 -2.82 5.51
N GLU A 259 -32.69 -3.91 4.85
CA GLU A 259 -32.70 -5.28 5.40
C GLU A 259 -31.30 -5.70 5.84
N ILE A 260 -30.27 -5.36 5.06
CA ILE A 260 -28.87 -5.67 5.37
C ILE A 260 -28.04 -4.40 5.18
N LYS A 261 -27.20 -4.10 6.15
CA LYS A 261 -26.21 -3.02 6.06
C LYS A 261 -24.83 -3.58 5.77
N VAL A 262 -24.07 -2.91 4.91
CA VAL A 262 -22.74 -3.40 4.48
C VAL A 262 -21.70 -2.31 4.69
N ILE A 263 -20.58 -2.69 5.35
CA ILE A 263 -19.42 -1.83 5.55
C ILE A 263 -18.18 -2.52 4.95
N GLY A 264 -17.37 -1.74 4.25
CA GLY A 264 -16.06 -2.13 3.74
C GLY A 264 -14.90 -1.57 4.58
N PHE A 265 -13.71 -1.74 4.03
CA PHE A 265 -12.48 -1.18 4.56
C PHE A 265 -11.58 -0.79 3.38
N ASP A 266 -10.84 0.29 3.47
CA ASP A 266 -9.82 0.89 2.59
C ASP A 266 -10.23 2.27 2.05
N ASP A 267 -11.51 2.50 1.75
CA ASP A 267 -12.04 3.69 1.05
C ASP A 267 -11.38 3.92 -0.31
N ILE A 268 -11.19 2.84 -1.08
CA ILE A 268 -10.71 2.95 -2.45
C ILE A 268 -11.76 3.68 -3.32
N PRO A 269 -11.35 4.32 -4.45
CA PRO A 269 -12.28 5.07 -5.32
C PRO A 269 -13.51 4.25 -5.76
N PHE A 270 -13.37 2.95 -5.87
CA PHE A 270 -14.43 2.02 -6.25
C PHE A 270 -15.60 2.00 -5.24
N ALA A 271 -15.34 2.23 -3.94
CA ALA A 271 -16.38 2.26 -2.91
C ALA A 271 -17.49 3.32 -3.18
N ARG A 272 -17.16 4.39 -3.89
CA ARG A 272 -18.13 5.43 -4.28
C ARG A 272 -18.94 5.06 -5.51
N MET A 273 -18.49 4.06 -6.29
CA MET A 273 -19.09 3.65 -7.56
C MET A 273 -20.04 2.47 -7.41
N THR A 274 -20.10 1.84 -6.24
CA THR A 274 -21.06 0.76 -5.94
C THR A 274 -22.49 1.29 -5.88
N VAL A 275 -23.45 0.40 -6.03
CA VAL A 275 -24.88 0.71 -5.89
C VAL A 275 -25.49 -0.21 -4.85
N PRO A 276 -25.88 0.36 -3.67
CA PRO A 276 -25.66 1.73 -3.21
C PRO A 276 -24.17 2.05 -2.96
N PRO A 277 -23.76 3.35 -2.90
CA PRO A 277 -22.40 3.73 -2.52
C PRO A 277 -22.00 3.17 -1.15
N LEU A 278 -20.81 2.57 -1.07
CA LEU A 278 -20.36 1.79 0.07
C LEU A 278 -19.86 2.66 1.23
N THR A 279 -20.44 2.48 2.40
CA THR A 279 -19.88 2.92 3.68
C THR A 279 -18.62 2.10 3.96
N THR A 280 -17.53 2.74 4.35
CA THR A 280 -16.24 2.06 4.52
C THR A 280 -15.36 2.76 5.55
N ILE A 281 -14.32 2.07 6.01
CA ILE A 281 -13.26 2.66 6.83
C ILE A 281 -12.19 3.23 5.91
N HIS A 282 -11.95 4.53 6.01
CA HIS A 282 -10.89 5.22 5.27
C HIS A 282 -9.51 4.93 5.87
N GLN A 283 -8.61 4.40 5.05
CA GLN A 283 -7.18 4.36 5.34
C GLN A 283 -6.49 5.63 4.81
N PRO A 284 -5.56 6.24 5.55
CA PRO A 284 -4.80 7.40 5.09
C PRO A 284 -3.67 6.99 4.13
N ILE A 285 -4.05 6.33 3.00
CA ILE A 285 -3.10 5.71 2.04
C ILE A 285 -2.09 6.73 1.51
N LYS A 286 -2.54 7.97 1.27
CA LYS A 286 -1.67 9.04 0.77
C LYS A 286 -0.61 9.42 1.80
N GLU A 287 -1.00 9.59 3.05
CA GLU A 287 -0.12 9.91 4.16
C GLU A 287 0.86 8.77 4.44
N MET A 288 0.39 7.51 4.39
CA MET A 288 1.23 6.32 4.50
C MET A 288 2.31 6.30 3.41
N ALA A 289 1.95 6.57 2.16
CA ALA A 289 2.87 6.64 1.03
C ALA A 289 3.91 7.75 1.19
N GLN A 290 3.48 8.95 1.61
CA GLN A 290 4.37 10.09 1.84
C GLN A 290 5.37 9.80 2.97
N TYR A 291 4.88 9.22 4.07
CA TYR A 291 5.73 8.86 5.19
C TYR A 291 6.75 7.78 4.81
N ALA A 292 6.36 6.79 4.00
CA ALA A 292 7.27 5.75 3.52
C ALA A 292 8.44 6.34 2.73
N ILE A 293 8.17 7.23 1.79
CA ILE A 293 9.21 7.92 1.01
C ILE A 293 10.09 8.78 1.92
N MET A 294 9.49 9.56 2.82
CA MET A 294 10.23 10.41 3.76
C MET A 294 11.17 9.58 4.65
N SER A 295 10.69 8.43 5.15
CA SER A 295 11.50 7.53 5.98
C SER A 295 12.71 6.98 5.21
N LEU A 296 12.52 6.54 3.96
CA LEU A 296 13.64 6.07 3.12
C LEU A 296 14.69 7.16 2.88
N LEU A 297 14.27 8.41 2.70
CA LEU A 297 15.21 9.51 2.39
C LEU A 297 15.98 10.01 3.62
N ASN A 298 15.42 9.84 4.81
CA ASN A 298 16.04 10.24 6.08
C ASN A 298 16.91 9.13 6.71
N SER A 299 17.27 8.11 5.94
CA SER A 299 17.97 6.90 6.39
C SER A 299 19.37 7.10 7.00
N ASN A 300 19.89 8.36 7.09
CA ASN A 300 21.17 8.67 7.72
C ASN A 300 21.19 8.46 9.25
N SER A 301 20.05 8.22 9.87
CA SER A 301 19.90 7.88 11.30
C SER A 301 19.27 6.48 11.42
N ILE A 302 20.01 5.44 11.00
CA ILE A 302 19.58 4.05 11.25
C ILE A 302 19.74 3.82 12.76
N GLU A 303 18.65 4.03 13.50
CA GLU A 303 18.52 3.48 14.84
C GLU A 303 18.38 1.96 14.73
N ASP A 304 18.98 1.22 15.67
CA ASP A 304 18.97 -0.25 15.66
C ASP A 304 17.57 -0.87 15.86
N GLN A 305 16.53 -0.05 16.06
CA GLN A 305 15.16 -0.47 16.29
C GLN A 305 14.22 -0.02 15.17
N THR A 306 13.38 -0.94 14.73
CA THR A 306 12.29 -0.65 13.79
C THR A 306 11.30 0.33 14.40
N THR A 307 11.08 1.46 13.77
CA THR A 307 10.02 2.39 14.17
C THR A 307 8.69 1.95 13.60
N THR A 308 7.72 1.57 14.45
CA THR A 308 6.35 1.31 14.01
C THR A 308 5.52 2.57 14.10
N VAL A 309 4.89 2.95 12.99
CA VAL A 309 4.02 4.13 12.89
C VAL A 309 2.61 3.68 12.57
N THR A 310 1.69 3.95 13.48
CA THR A 310 0.26 3.65 13.32
C THR A 310 -0.48 4.93 12.96
N MET A 311 -1.20 4.94 11.84
CA MET A 311 -1.95 6.09 11.35
C MET A 311 -3.45 5.94 11.61
N SER A 312 -4.10 7.02 12.04
CA SER A 312 -5.52 7.02 12.37
C SER A 312 -6.39 6.76 11.14
N VAL A 313 -7.48 6.04 11.36
CA VAL A 313 -8.52 5.76 10.37
C VAL A 313 -9.81 6.47 10.70
N SER A 314 -10.75 6.54 9.76
CA SER A 314 -12.06 7.14 9.98
C SER A 314 -13.17 6.42 9.23
N LEU A 315 -14.38 6.46 9.77
CA LEU A 315 -15.57 5.93 9.10
C LEU A 315 -16.07 6.94 8.06
N VAL A 316 -16.22 6.51 6.82
CA VAL A 316 -16.83 7.26 5.72
C VAL A 316 -18.23 6.71 5.47
N LYS A 317 -19.23 7.40 5.97
CA LYS A 317 -20.65 7.01 5.82
C LYS A 317 -21.12 7.32 4.40
N ARG A 318 -21.80 6.32 3.79
CA ARG A 318 -22.49 6.42 2.50
C ARG A 318 -23.85 5.72 2.60
N SER A 319 -24.37 5.22 1.48
CA SER A 319 -25.76 4.75 1.41
C SER A 319 -25.91 3.24 1.65
N SER A 320 -24.86 2.51 1.97
CA SER A 320 -24.94 1.07 2.26
C SER A 320 -25.22 0.75 3.74
N THR A 321 -25.36 1.79 4.59
CA THR A 321 -25.71 1.66 6.02
C THR A 321 -26.67 2.72 6.46
#